data_c7d2a5ab53226a543ff43f944bba0ca0
#
_entry.id   c7d2a5ab53226a543ff43f944bba0ca0
#
_cell.length_a   1.000
_cell.length_b   1.000
_cell.length_c   1.000
_cell.angle_alpha   90.00
_cell.angle_beta   90.00
_cell.angle_gamma   90.00
#
_symmetry.space_group_name_H-M   'P 1'
#
loop_
_entity.id
_entity.type
_entity.pdbx_description
1 polymer ?
#
loop_
_entity_poly.entity_id
_entity_poly.type
_entity_poly.pdbx_seq_one_letter_code
_entity_poly.pdbx_strand_id
1 'polypeptide(L)'
;MNSTPRTVLAVITACALLASLSAQPAPSTISHWQRASETPIVSPQGEAWESAGTFNPAVALFHGKFVMLYRAQDRAGTSRLGYAESTDGIHFQRTLAPALSPLTPYERGGGIEDPRLVQFGDTYYLTYTAYNKKDAQLCLASSRDLVHWQRLGVILPAYKGKWNVGWTKSGAIVPEKIGGKYWMYFLGTSADKTDQMGLAYSTDLVHWTEALDTPVLPVRPGKFDARVAEPGPAPILTNDGIVLIYNGADDKLVYRTGYAIFDRKDPRHLIARSSDPIFAPEKDWEKTGQVPNVVFVEGAVPQGDRYLFYYGGADKYVGVAQAEVSGATASTAPHK
;
A
#
# COMPACT_ATOMS: atom_id res chain seq x y z
N MET A 1 48.48 7.10 78.68
CA MET A 1 47.02 7.12 78.48
C MET A 1 46.82 7.08 76.94
N ASN A 2 46.67 5.92 76.37
CA ASN A 2 46.56 5.69 74.94
C ASN A 2 45.07 5.49 74.59
N SER A 3 44.53 6.36 73.81
CA SER A 3 43.19 6.25 73.18
C SER A 3 43.27 5.85 71.73
N THR A 4 42.87 4.63 71.45
CA THR A 4 42.73 4.06 70.09
C THR A 4 41.40 4.51 69.49
N PRO A 5 41.38 4.93 68.17
CA PRO A 5 40.15 5.24 67.49
C PRO A 5 39.47 3.98 66.91
N ARG A 6 38.17 3.83 67.16
CA ARG A 6 37.32 2.78 66.64
C ARG A 6 36.87 3.18 65.17
N THR A 7 37.32 2.39 64.23
CA THR A 7 36.86 2.49 62.82
C THR A 7 35.47 1.85 62.72
N VAL A 8 34.48 2.64 62.33
CA VAL A 8 33.11 2.14 61.97
C VAL A 8 33.09 1.79 60.49
N LEU A 9 32.92 0.51 60.17
CA LEU A 9 32.78 0.01 58.81
C LEU A 9 31.31 0.13 58.41
N ALA A 10 30.98 1.03 57.50
CA ALA A 10 29.65 1.15 56.91
C ALA A 10 29.51 0.15 55.75
N VAL A 11 28.65 -0.85 55.93
CA VAL A 11 28.27 -1.79 54.88
C VAL A 11 27.19 -1.13 54.01
N ILE A 12 27.53 -0.76 52.79
CA ILE A 12 26.57 -0.26 51.77
C ILE A 12 26.00 -1.50 51.05
N THR A 13 24.77 -1.86 51.37
CA THR A 13 24.03 -2.89 50.66
C THR A 13 23.49 -2.28 49.36
N ALA A 14 24.10 -2.59 48.24
CA ALA A 14 23.60 -2.22 46.91
C ALA A 14 22.44 -3.16 46.51
N CYS A 15 21.20 -2.67 46.60
CA CYS A 15 20.04 -3.32 45.98
C CYS A 15 20.12 -3.17 44.48
N ALA A 16 20.52 -4.21 43.76
CA ALA A 16 20.40 -4.29 42.32
C ALA A 16 18.92 -4.49 41.94
N LEU A 17 18.25 -3.45 41.48
CA LEU A 17 16.96 -3.55 40.80
C LEU A 17 17.19 -4.26 39.45
N LEU A 18 16.91 -5.54 39.38
CA LEU A 18 16.72 -6.26 38.13
C LEU A 18 15.41 -5.76 37.51
N ALA A 19 15.52 -4.78 36.62
CA ALA A 19 14.45 -4.44 35.69
C ALA A 19 14.26 -5.65 34.77
N SER A 20 13.19 -6.41 35.00
CA SER A 20 12.72 -7.41 34.02
C SER A 20 12.36 -6.68 32.74
N LEU A 21 13.24 -6.71 31.75
CA LEU A 21 12.87 -6.41 30.36
C LEU A 21 11.84 -7.47 29.97
N SER A 22 10.56 -7.12 30.04
CA SER A 22 9.53 -7.87 29.37
C SER A 22 9.86 -7.81 27.88
N ALA A 23 10.26 -8.94 27.29
CA ALA A 23 10.41 -9.06 25.86
C ALA A 23 9.05 -8.66 25.24
N GLN A 24 9.03 -7.57 24.48
CA GLN A 24 7.86 -7.23 23.69
C GLN A 24 7.59 -8.41 22.76
N PRO A 25 6.32 -8.83 22.59
CA PRO A 25 5.98 -9.87 21.65
C PRO A 25 6.51 -9.44 20.25
N ALA A 26 7.00 -10.41 19.50
CA ALA A 26 7.45 -10.16 18.15
C ALA A 26 6.27 -9.52 17.37
N PRO A 27 6.51 -8.45 16.61
CA PRO A 27 5.45 -7.77 15.88
C PRO A 27 4.77 -8.74 14.90
N SER A 28 3.50 -8.47 14.56
CA SER A 28 2.74 -9.23 13.57
C SER A 28 3.59 -9.52 12.34
N THR A 29 3.67 -10.77 11.96
CA THR A 29 4.47 -11.20 10.81
C THR A 29 3.55 -11.61 9.69
N ILE A 30 3.98 -11.31 8.47
CA ILE A 30 3.40 -11.89 7.27
C ILE A 30 4.25 -13.10 6.94
N SER A 31 3.64 -14.26 6.94
CA SER A 31 4.32 -15.53 6.76
C SER A 31 3.69 -16.37 5.65
N HIS A 32 4.39 -17.42 5.24
CA HIS A 32 3.92 -18.36 4.23
C HIS A 32 3.47 -17.70 2.92
N TRP A 33 4.23 -16.67 2.50
CA TRP A 33 3.97 -15.97 1.24
C TRP A 33 4.21 -16.90 0.05
N GLN A 34 3.16 -17.14 -0.75
CA GLN A 34 3.24 -17.99 -1.93
C GLN A 34 2.30 -17.52 -3.04
N ARG A 35 2.65 -17.77 -4.30
CA ARG A 35 1.75 -17.52 -5.43
C ARG A 35 0.56 -18.46 -5.36
N ALA A 36 -0.65 -17.90 -5.51
CA ALA A 36 -1.89 -18.68 -5.56
C ALA A 36 -2.22 -19.12 -7.00
N SER A 37 -1.51 -18.54 -8.00
CA SER A 37 -1.56 -18.99 -9.40
C SER A 37 -0.17 -18.96 -10.02
N GLU A 38 0.14 -19.97 -10.83
CA GLU A 38 1.41 -20.06 -11.58
C GLU A 38 1.43 -19.12 -12.81
N THR A 39 0.26 -18.78 -13.32
CA THR A 39 0.07 -17.91 -14.49
C THR A 39 -0.67 -16.63 -14.11
N PRO A 40 -0.58 -15.58 -14.93
CA PRO A 40 -1.39 -14.37 -14.71
C PRO A 40 -2.88 -14.69 -14.65
N ILE A 41 -3.59 -14.08 -13.73
CA ILE A 41 -5.06 -14.19 -13.59
C ILE A 41 -5.80 -13.18 -14.48
N VAL A 42 -5.15 -12.08 -14.85
CA VAL A 42 -5.62 -11.14 -15.88
C VAL A 42 -4.44 -10.77 -16.78
N SER A 43 -4.64 -10.87 -18.10
CA SER A 43 -3.64 -10.56 -19.12
C SER A 43 -4.20 -9.54 -20.13
N PRO A 44 -3.36 -8.77 -20.82
CA PRO A 44 -3.80 -7.92 -21.92
C PRO A 44 -4.59 -8.69 -22.96
N GLN A 45 -5.60 -8.05 -23.54
CA GLN A 45 -6.40 -8.67 -24.60
C GLN A 45 -6.89 -7.65 -25.62
N GLY A 46 -7.24 -8.16 -26.82
CA GLY A 46 -7.80 -7.38 -27.90
C GLY A 46 -6.87 -6.28 -28.42
N GLU A 47 -7.45 -5.31 -29.11
CA GLU A 47 -6.75 -4.20 -29.75
C GLU A 47 -7.11 -2.83 -29.13
N ALA A 48 -8.00 -2.84 -28.11
CA ALA A 48 -8.57 -1.63 -27.53
C ALA A 48 -7.84 -1.20 -26.24
N TRP A 49 -8.59 -0.77 -25.26
CA TRP A 49 -8.17 -0.07 -24.06
C TRP A 49 -7.31 -0.89 -23.07
N GLU A 50 -7.28 -2.21 -23.17
CA GLU A 50 -6.46 -3.12 -22.34
C GLU A 50 -5.46 -3.95 -23.18
N SER A 51 -5.06 -3.42 -24.34
CA SER A 51 -4.24 -4.16 -25.31
C SER A 51 -2.75 -4.20 -25.00
N ALA A 52 -2.23 -3.26 -24.21
CA ALA A 52 -0.80 -3.21 -23.87
C ALA A 52 -0.46 -3.78 -22.50
N GLY A 53 -1.32 -3.54 -21.50
CA GLY A 53 -1.10 -4.00 -20.14
C GLY A 53 -2.38 -4.06 -19.31
N THR A 54 -2.40 -5.01 -18.36
CA THR A 54 -3.39 -5.11 -17.28
C THR A 54 -2.63 -5.38 -16.00
N PHE A 55 -2.59 -4.46 -15.04
CA PHE A 55 -1.72 -4.56 -13.86
C PHE A 55 -2.25 -3.69 -12.71
N ASN A 56 -1.55 -3.69 -11.56
CA ASN A 56 -1.82 -2.85 -10.41
C ASN A 56 -3.31 -2.87 -10.00
N PRO A 57 -3.81 -4.02 -9.51
CA PRO A 57 -5.23 -4.19 -9.19
C PRO A 57 -5.57 -3.82 -7.76
N ALA A 58 -6.65 -3.06 -7.54
CA ALA A 58 -7.35 -3.01 -6.27
C ALA A 58 -8.46 -4.06 -6.24
N VAL A 59 -8.67 -4.73 -5.12
CA VAL A 59 -9.72 -5.74 -4.96
C VAL A 59 -10.46 -5.54 -3.65
N ALA A 60 -11.79 -5.70 -3.69
CA ALA A 60 -12.65 -5.68 -2.52
C ALA A 60 -13.65 -6.84 -2.55
N LEU A 61 -14.17 -7.22 -1.38
CA LEU A 61 -15.34 -8.10 -1.30
C LEU A 61 -16.61 -7.26 -1.36
N PHE A 62 -17.51 -7.64 -2.25
CA PHE A 62 -18.80 -6.99 -2.43
C PHE A 62 -19.89 -8.03 -2.69
N HIS A 63 -20.89 -8.11 -1.81
CA HIS A 63 -21.96 -9.11 -1.90
C HIS A 63 -21.47 -10.56 -2.11
N GLY A 64 -20.42 -10.95 -1.38
CA GLY A 64 -19.85 -12.30 -1.44
C GLY A 64 -18.99 -12.59 -2.68
N LYS A 65 -18.74 -11.60 -3.53
CA LYS A 65 -17.85 -11.71 -4.69
C LYS A 65 -16.60 -10.86 -4.49
N PHE A 66 -15.51 -11.28 -5.11
CA PHE A 66 -14.32 -10.45 -5.31
C PHE A 66 -14.57 -9.51 -6.49
N VAL A 67 -14.47 -8.21 -6.26
CA VAL A 67 -14.53 -7.19 -7.29
C VAL A 67 -13.15 -6.57 -7.45
N MET A 68 -12.63 -6.60 -8.68
CA MET A 68 -11.31 -6.06 -9.02
C MET A 68 -11.47 -4.84 -9.92
N LEU A 69 -10.77 -3.76 -9.53
CA LEU A 69 -10.46 -2.63 -10.41
C LEU A 69 -8.97 -2.73 -10.77
N TYR A 70 -8.64 -2.90 -12.03
CA TYR A 70 -7.26 -3.05 -12.48
C TYR A 70 -6.89 -1.95 -13.45
N ARG A 71 -5.65 -1.48 -13.38
CA ARG A 71 -5.11 -0.58 -14.40
C ARG A 71 -5.00 -1.34 -15.71
N ALA A 72 -5.60 -0.77 -16.75
CA ALA A 72 -5.58 -1.28 -18.09
C ALA A 72 -5.06 -0.21 -19.05
N GLN A 73 -4.07 -0.54 -19.86
CA GLN A 73 -3.40 0.41 -20.71
C GLN A 73 -3.52 0.00 -22.18
N ASP A 74 -3.81 0.98 -23.03
CA ASP A 74 -3.77 0.82 -24.49
C ASP A 74 -2.34 1.04 -25.04
N ARG A 75 -2.15 0.73 -26.34
CA ARG A 75 -0.85 0.91 -27.03
C ARG A 75 -0.38 2.36 -27.13
N ALA A 76 -1.26 3.33 -26.97
CA ALA A 76 -0.90 4.75 -26.90
C ALA A 76 -0.41 5.17 -25.49
N GLY A 77 -0.44 4.24 -24.52
CA GLY A 77 -0.04 4.45 -23.15
C GLY A 77 -1.08 5.23 -22.34
N THR A 78 -2.37 5.15 -22.69
CA THR A 78 -3.45 5.73 -21.91
C THR A 78 -4.05 4.67 -20.99
N SER A 79 -4.02 4.94 -19.70
CA SER A 79 -4.53 4.06 -18.65
C SER A 79 -6.00 4.33 -18.34
N ARG A 80 -6.74 3.25 -18.08
CA ARG A 80 -8.13 3.23 -17.59
C ARG A 80 -8.25 2.21 -16.48
N LEU A 81 -9.35 2.21 -15.74
CA LEU A 81 -9.63 1.15 -14.80
C LEU A 81 -10.63 0.17 -15.42
N GLY A 82 -10.18 -1.09 -15.57
CA GLY A 82 -11.04 -2.21 -15.90
C GLY A 82 -11.79 -2.70 -14.67
N TYR A 83 -12.89 -3.43 -14.89
CA TYR A 83 -13.70 -4.06 -13.86
C TYR A 83 -13.81 -5.57 -14.11
N ALA A 84 -13.63 -6.35 -13.06
CA ALA A 84 -13.83 -7.80 -13.13
C ALA A 84 -14.41 -8.34 -11.82
N GLU A 85 -15.19 -9.43 -11.91
CA GLU A 85 -15.75 -10.15 -10.76
C GLU A 85 -15.25 -11.59 -10.71
N SER A 86 -15.15 -12.13 -9.49
CA SER A 86 -14.82 -13.54 -9.23
C SER A 86 -15.57 -14.05 -8.00
N THR A 87 -15.88 -15.34 -7.96
CA THR A 87 -16.41 -16.01 -6.77
C THR A 87 -15.35 -16.70 -5.93
N ASP A 88 -14.16 -16.93 -6.47
CA ASP A 88 -13.06 -17.62 -5.81
C ASP A 88 -11.80 -16.75 -5.60
N GLY A 89 -11.78 -15.53 -6.18
CA GLY A 89 -10.66 -14.62 -6.09
C GLY A 89 -9.49 -14.93 -7.05
N ILE A 90 -9.64 -15.93 -7.93
CA ILE A 90 -8.62 -16.36 -8.89
C ILE A 90 -9.13 -16.25 -10.33
N HIS A 91 -10.34 -16.74 -10.60
CA HIS A 91 -10.92 -16.75 -11.93
C HIS A 91 -11.86 -15.54 -12.09
N PHE A 92 -11.39 -14.51 -12.77
CA PHE A 92 -12.10 -13.24 -12.95
C PHE A 92 -12.78 -13.15 -14.31
N GLN A 93 -14.04 -12.68 -14.29
CA GLN A 93 -14.79 -12.31 -15.49
C GLN A 93 -14.78 -10.80 -15.67
N ARG A 94 -14.21 -10.32 -16.78
CA ARG A 94 -14.06 -8.90 -17.10
C ARG A 94 -15.27 -8.34 -17.82
N THR A 95 -15.56 -7.05 -17.58
CA THR A 95 -16.51 -6.29 -18.41
C THR A 95 -15.88 -5.90 -19.73
N LEU A 96 -16.75 -5.68 -20.76
CA LEU A 96 -16.30 -5.25 -22.10
C LEU A 96 -15.84 -3.79 -22.15
N ALA A 97 -16.30 -2.96 -21.22
CA ALA A 97 -15.95 -1.55 -21.12
C ALA A 97 -15.23 -1.26 -19.80
N PRO A 98 -14.33 -0.26 -19.77
CA PRO A 98 -13.70 0.16 -18.53
C PRO A 98 -14.72 0.78 -17.55
N ALA A 99 -14.51 0.57 -16.24
CA ALA A 99 -15.30 1.23 -15.18
C ALA A 99 -15.02 2.74 -15.11
N LEU A 100 -13.77 3.14 -15.35
CA LEU A 100 -13.35 4.53 -15.35
C LEU A 100 -12.42 4.81 -16.54
N SER A 101 -12.77 5.85 -17.31
CA SER A 101 -11.94 6.38 -18.40
C SER A 101 -11.55 7.83 -18.13
N PRO A 102 -10.43 8.32 -18.69
CA PRO A 102 -10.03 9.72 -18.53
C PRO A 102 -11.13 10.70 -18.93
N LEU A 103 -11.45 11.63 -18.05
CA LEU A 103 -12.52 12.61 -18.25
C LEU A 103 -12.02 14.05 -18.06
N THR A 104 -11.14 14.27 -17.08
CA THR A 104 -10.69 15.60 -16.68
C THR A 104 -9.37 15.99 -17.38
N PRO A 105 -9.00 17.28 -17.42
CA PRO A 105 -7.72 17.70 -18.01
C PRO A 105 -6.49 17.06 -17.37
N TYR A 106 -6.53 16.78 -16.08
CA TYR A 106 -5.41 16.17 -15.34
C TYR A 106 -5.33 14.62 -15.52
N GLU A 107 -6.30 14.00 -16.21
CA GLU A 107 -6.30 12.59 -16.59
C GLU A 107 -5.97 12.39 -18.10
N ARG A 108 -5.91 13.48 -18.89
CA ARG A 108 -5.76 13.37 -20.36
C ARG A 108 -4.38 12.90 -20.78
N GLY A 109 -4.35 11.89 -21.66
CA GLY A 109 -3.13 11.37 -22.30
C GLY A 109 -2.47 10.24 -21.50
N GLY A 110 -2.27 10.39 -20.21
CA GLY A 110 -1.75 9.33 -19.32
C GLY A 110 -2.85 8.46 -18.74
N GLY A 111 -3.89 9.09 -18.22
CA GLY A 111 -5.08 8.37 -17.79
C GLY A 111 -5.27 8.27 -16.28
N ILE A 112 -5.92 7.20 -15.88
CA ILE A 112 -6.26 6.84 -14.51
C ILE A 112 -5.45 5.61 -14.15
N GLU A 113 -4.60 5.71 -13.11
CA GLU A 113 -3.59 4.71 -12.78
C GLU A 113 -3.70 4.28 -11.31
N ASP A 114 -3.25 3.06 -11.04
CA ASP A 114 -2.90 2.55 -9.73
C ASP A 114 -3.99 2.75 -8.68
N PRO A 115 -5.13 2.03 -8.80
CA PRO A 115 -6.28 2.15 -7.90
C PRO A 115 -6.01 1.53 -6.54
N ARG A 116 -6.50 2.12 -5.45
CA ARG A 116 -6.55 1.53 -4.11
C ARG A 116 -7.93 1.74 -3.50
N LEU A 117 -8.46 0.71 -2.86
CA LEU A 117 -9.80 0.70 -2.30
C LEU A 117 -9.78 0.64 -0.78
N VAL A 118 -10.66 1.42 -0.17
CA VAL A 118 -10.99 1.32 1.26
C VAL A 118 -12.51 1.52 1.43
N GLN A 119 -13.10 0.88 2.43
CA GLN A 119 -14.53 1.03 2.73
C GLN A 119 -14.74 1.73 4.06
N PHE A 120 -15.67 2.70 4.09
CA PHE A 120 -16.19 3.31 5.31
C PHE A 120 -17.73 3.32 5.26
N GLY A 121 -18.36 2.58 6.16
CA GLY A 121 -19.80 2.34 6.11
C GLY A 121 -20.20 1.68 4.79
N ASP A 122 -21.19 2.23 4.11
CA ASP A 122 -21.70 1.72 2.82
C ASP A 122 -20.95 2.29 1.60
N THR A 123 -19.89 3.08 1.81
CA THR A 123 -19.18 3.78 0.75
C THR A 123 -17.77 3.25 0.57
N TYR A 124 -17.43 2.89 -0.65
CA TYR A 124 -16.08 2.61 -1.09
C TYR A 124 -15.41 3.89 -1.58
N TYR A 125 -14.20 4.11 -1.12
CA TYR A 125 -13.34 5.20 -1.57
C TYR A 125 -12.19 4.62 -2.38
N LEU A 126 -12.01 5.19 -3.57
CA LEU A 126 -10.98 4.83 -4.53
C LEU A 126 -9.99 5.98 -4.60
N THR A 127 -8.77 5.76 -4.15
CA THR A 127 -7.65 6.63 -4.51
C THR A 127 -7.08 6.14 -5.84
N TYR A 128 -6.67 7.07 -6.69
CA TYR A 128 -6.04 6.78 -7.96
C TYR A 128 -5.07 7.87 -8.36
N THR A 129 -4.10 7.55 -9.19
CA THR A 129 -3.19 8.52 -9.79
C THR A 129 -3.80 9.03 -11.08
N ALA A 130 -4.01 10.33 -11.18
CA ALA A 130 -4.34 11.00 -12.43
C ALA A 130 -3.05 11.45 -13.11
N TYR A 131 -2.84 11.04 -14.36
CA TYR A 131 -1.64 11.33 -15.14
C TYR A 131 -1.99 11.97 -16.48
N ASN A 132 -1.38 13.13 -16.77
CA ASN A 132 -1.61 13.89 -18.01
C ASN A 132 -0.41 13.89 -18.96
N LYS A 133 0.50 12.92 -18.84
CA LYS A 133 1.80 12.81 -19.54
C LYS A 133 2.88 13.75 -19.02
N LYS A 134 2.55 14.65 -18.11
CA LYS A 134 3.50 15.58 -17.50
C LYS A 134 3.47 15.46 -15.97
N ASP A 135 2.29 15.56 -15.41
CA ASP A 135 2.07 15.60 -13.96
C ASP A 135 1.25 14.40 -13.52
N ALA A 136 1.73 13.72 -12.48
CA ALA A 136 1.00 12.68 -11.77
C ALA A 136 0.59 13.19 -10.40
N GLN A 137 -0.71 13.09 -10.06
CA GLN A 137 -1.23 13.58 -8.79
C GLN A 137 -2.35 12.70 -8.26
N LEU A 138 -2.43 12.65 -6.94
CA LEU A 138 -3.35 11.77 -6.23
C LEU A 138 -4.77 12.32 -6.23
N CYS A 139 -5.69 11.50 -6.71
CA CYS A 139 -7.12 11.78 -6.80
C CYS A 139 -7.96 10.83 -5.96
N LEU A 140 -9.21 11.20 -5.74
CA LEU A 140 -10.21 10.42 -5.01
C LEU A 140 -11.50 10.29 -5.80
N ALA A 141 -12.12 9.13 -5.71
CA ALA A 141 -13.51 8.88 -6.13
C ALA A 141 -14.24 8.05 -5.08
N SER A 142 -15.56 8.05 -5.10
CA SER A 142 -16.41 7.26 -4.21
C SER A 142 -17.48 6.51 -4.96
N SER A 143 -17.90 5.35 -4.42
CA SER A 143 -18.95 4.49 -4.96
C SER A 143 -19.65 3.73 -3.84
N ARG A 144 -20.89 3.32 -4.07
CA ARG A 144 -21.63 2.39 -3.19
C ARG A 144 -21.78 1.00 -3.79
N ASP A 145 -21.45 0.84 -5.07
CA ASP A 145 -21.64 -0.41 -5.82
C ASP A 145 -20.41 -0.88 -6.58
N LEU A 146 -19.28 -0.16 -6.47
CA LEU A 146 -18.01 -0.41 -7.18
C LEU A 146 -18.10 -0.31 -8.72
N VAL A 147 -19.26 0.08 -9.25
CA VAL A 147 -19.55 0.25 -10.68
C VAL A 147 -19.70 1.71 -11.05
N HIS A 148 -20.52 2.46 -10.28
CA HIS A 148 -20.78 3.87 -10.52
C HIS A 148 -19.92 4.74 -9.59
N TRP A 149 -19.04 5.54 -10.18
CA TRP A 149 -18.04 6.31 -9.44
C TRP A 149 -18.29 7.82 -9.54
N GLN A 150 -18.36 8.45 -8.38
CA GLN A 150 -18.34 9.91 -8.27
C GLN A 150 -16.89 10.37 -8.05
N ARG A 151 -16.30 11.12 -9.01
CA ARG A 151 -14.99 11.74 -8.83
C ARG A 151 -15.08 12.89 -7.82
N LEU A 152 -14.20 12.87 -6.84
CA LEU A 152 -14.06 13.92 -5.81
C LEU A 152 -12.88 14.87 -6.11
N GLY A 153 -12.09 14.57 -7.14
CA GLY A 153 -11.01 15.41 -7.64
C GLY A 153 -9.64 15.11 -7.01
N VAL A 154 -8.72 16.06 -7.19
CA VAL A 154 -7.35 15.99 -6.69
C VAL A 154 -7.34 16.22 -5.18
N ILE A 155 -6.76 15.29 -4.42
CA ILE A 155 -6.68 15.34 -2.95
C ILE A 155 -5.29 15.69 -2.44
N LEU A 156 -4.23 15.33 -3.16
CA LEU A 156 -2.86 15.79 -2.93
C LEU A 156 -2.26 16.22 -4.28
N PRO A 157 -2.16 17.53 -4.54
CA PRO A 157 -1.64 18.02 -5.81
C PRO A 157 -0.12 17.84 -5.90
N ALA A 158 0.38 17.53 -7.09
CA ALA A 158 1.80 17.49 -7.39
C ALA A 158 2.48 18.85 -7.15
N TYR A 159 3.76 18.82 -6.78
CA TYR A 159 4.65 19.98 -6.56
C TYR A 159 4.24 20.94 -5.44
N LYS A 160 3.38 20.51 -4.52
CA LYS A 160 2.85 21.39 -3.45
C LYS A 160 3.08 20.85 -2.04
N GLY A 161 3.81 19.76 -1.91
CA GLY A 161 4.19 19.21 -0.60
C GLY A 161 5.37 19.98 0.03
N LYS A 162 5.64 19.71 1.28
CA LYS A 162 6.74 20.34 2.02
C LYS A 162 8.10 19.72 1.66
N TRP A 163 8.20 18.39 1.74
CA TRP A 163 9.37 17.63 1.31
C TRP A 163 9.15 17.03 -0.09
N ASN A 164 7.90 16.79 -0.44
CA ASN A 164 7.44 16.25 -1.71
C ASN A 164 7.33 17.38 -2.72
N VAL A 165 8.39 17.58 -3.49
CA VAL A 165 8.51 18.65 -4.49
C VAL A 165 8.18 18.20 -5.91
N GLY A 166 7.77 16.93 -6.07
CA GLY A 166 7.42 16.31 -7.34
C GLY A 166 5.99 15.79 -7.38
N TRP A 167 5.82 14.58 -7.86
CA TRP A 167 4.54 13.90 -8.02
C TRP A 167 3.97 13.38 -6.70
N THR A 168 2.66 13.16 -6.68
CA THR A 168 1.95 12.46 -5.60
C THR A 168 1.18 11.29 -6.20
N LYS A 169 1.32 10.10 -5.60
CA LYS A 169 0.72 8.85 -6.10
C LYS A 169 0.30 7.94 -4.96
N SER A 170 -0.39 6.87 -5.28
CA SER A 170 -0.45 5.65 -4.46
C SER A 170 -0.97 5.86 -3.03
N GLY A 171 -2.17 6.44 -2.90
CA GLY A 171 -2.76 6.71 -1.59
C GLY A 171 -3.37 5.48 -0.94
N ALA A 172 -2.75 4.95 0.11
CA ALA A 172 -3.25 3.85 0.91
C ALA A 172 -3.91 4.35 2.21
N ILE A 173 -5.23 4.45 2.22
CA ILE A 173 -6.00 4.96 3.37
C ILE A 173 -6.11 3.88 4.43
N VAL A 174 -5.82 4.22 5.69
CA VAL A 174 -6.02 3.35 6.86
C VAL A 174 -7.52 3.10 7.05
N PRO A 175 -8.00 1.84 7.16
CA PRO A 175 -9.43 1.52 7.13
C PRO A 175 -10.19 1.82 8.44
N GLU A 176 -9.64 2.70 9.28
CA GLU A 176 -10.34 3.25 10.45
C GLU A 176 -9.86 4.66 10.79
N LYS A 177 -10.65 5.39 11.56
CA LYS A 177 -10.22 6.68 12.15
C LYS A 177 -9.32 6.44 13.35
N ILE A 178 -8.21 7.17 13.40
CA ILE A 178 -7.28 7.16 14.54
C ILE A 178 -7.18 8.59 15.07
N GLY A 179 -7.47 8.79 16.36
CA GLY A 179 -7.50 10.13 16.95
C GLY A 179 -8.50 11.09 16.28
N GLY A 180 -9.66 10.57 15.80
CA GLY A 180 -10.68 11.35 15.12
C GLY A 180 -10.38 11.72 13.67
N LYS A 181 -9.24 11.27 13.10
CA LYS A 181 -8.79 11.56 11.74
C LYS A 181 -8.72 10.30 10.89
N TYR A 182 -8.92 10.46 9.58
CA TYR A 182 -8.52 9.50 8.57
C TYR A 182 -7.04 9.72 8.25
N TRP A 183 -6.31 8.65 8.00
CA TRP A 183 -4.88 8.67 7.69
C TRP A 183 -4.60 7.97 6.37
N MET A 184 -3.63 8.46 5.62
CA MET A 184 -3.27 7.93 4.32
C MET A 184 -1.77 7.95 4.14
N TYR A 185 -1.17 6.81 3.86
CA TYR A 185 0.19 6.73 3.35
C TYR A 185 0.17 6.99 1.84
N PHE A 186 1.11 7.76 1.33
CA PHE A 186 1.15 8.10 -0.10
C PHE A 186 2.59 8.16 -0.60
N LEU A 187 2.81 8.03 -1.91
CA LEU A 187 4.10 8.28 -2.52
C LEU A 187 4.24 9.77 -2.86
N GLY A 188 5.40 10.33 -2.51
CA GLY A 188 5.84 11.66 -2.92
C GLY A 188 7.27 11.62 -3.47
N THR A 189 7.54 12.41 -4.51
CA THR A 189 8.87 12.54 -5.10
C THR A 189 9.63 13.68 -4.44
N SER A 190 10.76 13.37 -3.82
CA SER A 190 11.63 14.34 -3.14
C SER A 190 12.61 15.03 -4.10
N ALA A 191 13.32 16.06 -3.61
CA ALA A 191 14.21 16.89 -4.43
C ALA A 191 15.38 16.11 -5.06
N ASP A 192 15.84 15.02 -4.43
CA ASP A 192 16.85 14.11 -4.95
C ASP A 192 16.32 13.10 -5.98
N LYS A 193 15.04 13.22 -6.37
CA LYS A 193 14.33 12.35 -7.32
C LYS A 193 14.17 10.90 -6.82
N THR A 194 14.18 10.68 -5.52
CA THR A 194 13.72 9.43 -4.94
C THR A 194 12.22 9.52 -4.65
N ASP A 195 11.53 8.39 -4.81
CA ASP A 195 10.11 8.27 -4.51
C ASP A 195 9.97 7.67 -3.12
N GLN A 196 9.49 8.47 -2.17
CA GLN A 196 9.45 8.12 -0.76
C GLN A 196 8.01 8.16 -0.23
N MET A 197 7.79 7.51 0.91
CA MET A 197 6.46 7.45 1.49
C MET A 197 6.20 8.59 2.44
N GLY A 198 5.14 9.34 2.18
CA GLY A 198 4.56 10.37 3.03
C GLY A 198 3.38 9.88 3.84
N LEU A 199 2.91 10.74 4.73
CA LEU A 199 1.71 10.54 5.53
C LEU A 199 0.85 11.79 5.47
N ALA A 200 -0.44 11.62 5.21
CA ALA A 200 -1.44 12.68 5.21
C ALA A 200 -2.60 12.33 6.14
N TYR A 201 -3.34 13.32 6.57
CA TYR A 201 -4.58 13.15 7.34
C TYR A 201 -5.73 13.98 6.78
N SER A 202 -6.94 13.55 7.09
CA SER A 202 -8.19 14.25 6.77
C SER A 202 -9.21 14.07 7.89
N THR A 203 -10.17 14.98 8.00
CA THR A 203 -11.33 14.84 8.89
C THR A 203 -12.59 14.38 8.15
N ASP A 204 -12.60 14.50 6.81
CA ASP A 204 -13.78 14.29 5.95
C ASP A 204 -13.53 13.39 4.73
N LEU A 205 -12.31 12.82 4.57
CA LEU A 205 -11.84 12.02 3.43
C LEU A 205 -11.60 12.81 2.14
N VAL A 206 -12.03 14.05 2.03
CA VAL A 206 -11.90 14.87 0.80
C VAL A 206 -10.75 15.86 0.89
N HIS A 207 -10.61 16.55 2.04
CA HIS A 207 -9.57 17.54 2.26
C HIS A 207 -8.41 16.93 3.04
N TRP A 208 -7.28 16.73 2.36
CA TRP A 208 -6.10 16.09 2.92
C TRP A 208 -4.96 17.07 3.17
N THR A 209 -4.23 16.85 4.25
CA THR A 209 -3.07 17.66 4.65
C THR A 209 -1.90 16.74 4.96
N GLU A 210 -0.71 17.04 4.42
CA GLU A 210 0.52 16.33 4.80
C GLU A 210 0.79 16.48 6.30
N ALA A 211 1.02 15.35 6.96
CA ALA A 211 1.16 15.29 8.42
C ALA A 211 2.58 15.61 8.90
N LEU A 212 3.58 15.45 8.04
CA LEU A 212 5.00 15.56 8.39
C LEU A 212 5.75 16.41 7.37
N ASP A 213 6.85 17.01 7.80
CA ASP A 213 7.77 17.79 6.96
C ASP A 213 8.89 16.91 6.34
N THR A 214 8.82 15.59 6.57
CA THR A 214 9.75 14.57 6.06
C THR A 214 8.98 13.31 5.69
N PRO A 215 9.53 12.42 4.86
CA PRO A 215 8.94 11.11 4.62
C PRO A 215 8.72 10.32 5.91
N VAL A 216 7.57 9.65 6.05
CA VAL A 216 7.29 8.75 7.18
C VAL A 216 8.03 7.41 7.03
N LEU A 217 8.28 6.98 5.80
CA LEU A 217 9.08 5.81 5.46
C LEU A 217 10.05 6.18 4.33
N PRO A 218 11.27 6.64 4.67
CA PRO A 218 12.27 7.02 3.66
C PRO A 218 12.86 5.79 2.94
N VAL A 219 13.42 6.00 1.76
CA VAL A 219 14.22 5.01 1.05
C VAL A 219 15.47 4.64 1.86
N ARG A 220 16.05 3.46 1.60
CA ARG A 220 17.23 2.94 2.31
C ARG A 220 18.36 2.61 1.31
N PRO A 221 19.41 3.40 1.25
CA PRO A 221 20.55 3.13 0.36
C PRO A 221 21.09 1.71 0.53
N GLY A 222 21.33 1.02 -0.59
CA GLY A 222 21.84 -0.35 -0.62
C GLY A 222 20.83 -1.45 -0.26
N LYS A 223 19.55 -1.12 -0.06
CA LYS A 223 18.48 -2.07 0.17
C LYS A 223 17.55 -2.21 -1.05
N PHE A 224 16.60 -3.15 -0.97
CA PHE A 224 15.64 -3.38 -2.06
C PHE A 224 14.71 -2.17 -2.33
N ASP A 225 14.69 -1.21 -1.45
CA ASP A 225 13.90 0.01 -1.47
C ASP A 225 14.79 1.27 -1.48
N ALA A 226 15.92 1.21 -2.18
CA ALA A 226 16.89 2.31 -2.23
C ALA A 226 16.41 3.50 -3.07
N ARG A 227 15.53 3.29 -4.04
CA ARG A 227 15.03 4.33 -4.96
C ARG A 227 13.56 4.63 -4.79
N VAL A 228 12.77 3.63 -4.42
CA VAL A 228 11.32 3.74 -4.26
C VAL A 228 10.89 3.06 -2.96
N ALA A 229 10.03 3.73 -2.20
CA ALA A 229 9.23 3.18 -1.10
C ALA A 229 7.78 3.63 -1.30
N GLU A 230 6.94 2.77 -1.88
CA GLU A 230 5.59 3.09 -2.35
C GLU A 230 4.53 2.25 -1.65
N PRO A 231 3.45 2.85 -1.11
CA PRO A 231 2.38 2.09 -0.48
C PRO A 231 1.76 1.06 -1.44
N GLY A 232 1.48 -0.11 -0.90
CA GLY A 232 0.69 -1.14 -1.57
C GLY A 232 -0.81 -0.95 -1.34
N PRO A 233 -1.56 -1.99 -0.93
CA PRO A 233 -2.99 -1.92 -0.64
C PRO A 233 -3.29 -1.06 0.60
N ALA A 234 -4.56 -0.83 0.88
CA ALA A 234 -5.00 -0.30 2.17
C ALA A 234 -4.37 -1.12 3.32
N PRO A 235 -3.84 -0.46 4.37
CA PRO A 235 -3.17 -1.16 5.47
C PRO A 235 -4.06 -2.19 6.17
N ILE A 236 -3.45 -3.26 6.63
CA ILE A 236 -4.13 -4.28 7.45
C ILE A 236 -3.96 -3.91 8.91
N LEU A 237 -5.07 -3.85 9.62
CA LEU A 237 -5.06 -3.56 11.04
C LEU A 237 -4.87 -4.86 11.84
N THR A 238 -3.92 -4.85 12.77
CA THR A 238 -3.63 -5.97 13.63
C THR A 238 -3.60 -5.55 15.10
N ASN A 239 -3.52 -6.50 16.01
CA ASN A 239 -3.37 -6.21 17.44
C ASN A 239 -2.05 -5.46 17.76
N ASP A 240 -1.03 -5.67 16.92
CA ASP A 240 0.31 -5.11 17.13
C ASP A 240 0.51 -3.77 16.42
N GLY A 241 -0.36 -3.39 15.48
CA GLY A 241 -0.21 -2.13 14.75
C GLY A 241 -0.95 -2.06 13.43
N ILE A 242 -0.56 -1.08 12.64
CA ILE A 242 -0.98 -0.84 11.27
C ILE A 242 0.06 -1.50 10.38
N VAL A 243 -0.29 -2.64 9.78
CA VAL A 243 0.60 -3.38 8.86
C VAL A 243 0.41 -2.82 7.46
N LEU A 244 1.43 -2.16 6.96
CA LEU A 244 1.48 -1.60 5.62
C LEU A 244 2.35 -2.49 4.74
N ILE A 245 1.75 -3.15 3.76
CA ILE A 245 2.47 -3.76 2.64
C ILE A 245 2.93 -2.63 1.73
N TYR A 246 4.20 -2.62 1.33
CA TYR A 246 4.72 -1.61 0.43
C TYR A 246 5.63 -2.24 -0.63
N ASN A 247 5.78 -1.53 -1.74
CA ASN A 247 6.64 -1.92 -2.83
C ASN A 247 7.89 -1.03 -2.85
N GLY A 248 9.04 -1.66 -2.89
CA GLY A 248 10.33 -0.98 -2.97
C GLY A 248 11.03 -1.28 -4.29
N ALA A 249 11.78 -0.32 -4.80
CA ALA A 249 12.70 -0.55 -5.92
C ALA A 249 14.13 -0.19 -5.54
N ASP A 250 15.06 -1.02 -5.97
CA ASP A 250 16.50 -0.78 -5.83
C ASP A 250 17.05 0.14 -6.94
N ASP A 251 18.35 0.39 -6.96
CA ASP A 251 19.01 1.23 -7.95
C ASP A 251 18.92 0.71 -9.39
N LYS A 252 18.57 -0.56 -9.57
CA LYS A 252 18.31 -1.19 -10.87
C LYS A 252 16.82 -1.21 -11.23
N LEU A 253 15.98 -0.55 -10.41
CA LEU A 253 14.52 -0.53 -10.56
C LEU A 253 13.88 -1.92 -10.55
N VAL A 254 14.45 -2.86 -9.81
CA VAL A 254 13.80 -4.15 -9.54
C VAL A 254 12.80 -3.96 -8.40
N TYR A 255 11.51 -4.08 -8.69
CA TYR A 255 10.45 -3.90 -7.71
C TYR A 255 10.19 -5.18 -6.93
N ARG A 256 10.18 -5.04 -5.61
CA ARG A 256 9.93 -6.10 -4.64
C ARG A 256 9.03 -5.60 -3.53
N THR A 257 8.33 -6.50 -2.88
CA THR A 257 7.41 -6.15 -1.80
C THR A 257 8.06 -6.35 -0.44
N GLY A 258 7.86 -5.41 0.46
CA GLY A 258 8.18 -5.49 1.88
C GLY A 258 7.00 -5.11 2.74
N TYR A 259 7.19 -5.03 4.05
CA TYR A 259 6.18 -4.52 4.99
C TYR A 259 6.79 -3.54 5.99
N ALA A 260 5.94 -2.66 6.49
CA ALA A 260 6.22 -1.80 7.64
C ALA A 260 5.07 -1.88 8.63
N ILE A 261 5.36 -1.77 9.92
CA ILE A 261 4.37 -1.78 11.00
C ILE A 261 4.45 -0.44 11.70
N PHE A 262 3.33 0.27 11.73
CA PHE A 262 3.20 1.53 12.45
C PHE A 262 2.33 1.34 13.71
N ASP A 263 2.52 2.21 14.68
CA ASP A 263 1.74 2.19 15.93
C ASP A 263 0.25 2.36 15.66
N ARG A 264 -0.57 1.55 16.32
CA ARG A 264 -2.02 1.54 16.15
C ARG A 264 -2.68 2.86 16.56
N LYS A 265 -2.08 3.61 17.47
CA LYS A 265 -2.60 4.88 17.99
C LYS A 265 -1.91 6.09 17.36
N ASP A 266 -0.72 5.92 16.81
CA ASP A 266 0.03 6.97 16.14
C ASP A 266 0.60 6.48 14.78
N PRO A 267 -0.10 6.72 13.67
CA PRO A 267 0.35 6.31 12.33
C PRO A 267 1.68 6.92 11.86
N ARG A 268 2.25 7.86 12.63
CA ARG A 268 3.56 8.47 12.37
C ARG A 268 4.70 7.64 12.93
N HIS A 269 4.43 6.79 13.92
CA HIS A 269 5.44 6.05 14.67
C HIS A 269 5.68 4.67 14.03
N LEU A 270 6.83 4.51 13.38
CA LEU A 270 7.28 3.24 12.80
C LEU A 270 7.77 2.31 13.92
N ILE A 271 7.16 1.14 14.06
CA ILE A 271 7.54 0.09 15.01
C ILE A 271 8.56 -0.86 14.38
N ALA A 272 8.30 -1.31 13.15
CA ALA A 272 9.14 -2.28 12.46
C ALA A 272 9.07 -2.09 10.94
N ARG A 273 10.11 -2.52 10.23
CA ARG A 273 10.20 -2.56 8.78
C ARG A 273 11.00 -3.78 8.36
N SER A 274 10.54 -4.54 7.37
CA SER A 274 11.26 -5.69 6.85
C SER A 274 12.65 -5.27 6.36
N SER A 275 13.70 -6.01 6.76
CA SER A 275 15.08 -5.76 6.32
C SER A 275 15.29 -6.18 4.87
N ASP A 276 14.57 -7.22 4.47
CA ASP A 276 14.63 -7.89 3.17
C ASP A 276 13.23 -7.97 2.56
N PRO A 277 13.10 -8.14 1.23
CA PRO A 277 11.80 -8.28 0.61
C PRO A 277 11.15 -9.61 1.02
N ILE A 278 9.83 -9.59 1.17
CA ILE A 278 9.01 -10.78 1.45
C ILE A 278 8.47 -11.43 0.16
N PHE A 279 8.50 -10.68 -0.95
CA PHE A 279 8.03 -11.15 -2.25
C PHE A 279 8.84 -10.48 -3.37
N ALA A 280 9.26 -11.26 -4.37
CA ALA A 280 10.15 -10.80 -5.44
C ALA A 280 9.78 -11.46 -6.78
N PRO A 281 10.18 -10.86 -7.94
CA PRO A 281 9.92 -11.45 -9.26
C PRO A 281 10.64 -12.80 -9.42
N GLU A 282 9.87 -13.83 -9.75
CA GLU A 282 10.39 -15.21 -10.00
C GLU A 282 9.94 -15.77 -11.34
N LYS A 283 8.68 -15.54 -11.72
CA LYS A 283 8.10 -16.06 -12.95
C LYS A 283 8.53 -15.23 -14.16
N ASP A 284 8.60 -15.86 -15.33
CA ASP A 284 9.00 -15.16 -16.55
C ASP A 284 8.11 -13.96 -16.86
N TRP A 285 6.80 -14.08 -16.60
CA TRP A 285 5.85 -13.00 -16.82
C TRP A 285 5.96 -11.85 -15.78
N GLU A 286 6.64 -12.06 -14.66
CA GLU A 286 7.00 -11.01 -13.70
C GLU A 286 8.31 -10.31 -14.07
N LYS A 287 9.11 -10.94 -14.93
CA LYS A 287 10.42 -10.45 -15.39
C LYS A 287 10.37 -9.78 -16.76
N THR A 288 9.31 -10.09 -17.55
CA THR A 288 9.22 -9.63 -18.93
C THR A 288 7.89 -8.96 -19.21
N GLY A 289 7.91 -7.65 -19.46
CA GLY A 289 6.74 -6.84 -19.74
C GLY A 289 7.11 -5.42 -20.14
N GLN A 290 6.27 -4.44 -19.81
CA GLN A 290 6.56 -3.02 -20.08
C GLN A 290 7.70 -2.50 -19.19
N VAL A 291 7.70 -2.91 -17.91
CA VAL A 291 8.80 -2.69 -16.97
C VAL A 291 9.27 -4.06 -16.47
N PRO A 292 10.53 -4.43 -16.72
CA PRO A 292 11.02 -5.76 -16.34
C PRO A 292 11.25 -5.88 -14.84
N ASN A 293 11.14 -7.10 -14.31
CA ASN A 293 11.44 -7.44 -12.92
C ASN A 293 10.57 -6.68 -11.91
N VAL A 294 9.25 -6.75 -12.07
CA VAL A 294 8.28 -6.10 -11.17
C VAL A 294 7.34 -7.14 -10.57
N VAL A 295 7.21 -7.09 -9.24
CA VAL A 295 6.02 -7.49 -8.50
C VAL A 295 5.56 -6.27 -7.69
N PHE A 296 4.32 -5.83 -7.91
CA PHE A 296 3.77 -4.63 -7.30
C PHE A 296 2.43 -4.95 -6.64
N VAL A 297 2.44 -5.22 -5.34
CA VAL A 297 1.23 -5.59 -4.58
C VAL A 297 0.39 -4.36 -4.31
N GLU A 298 -0.90 -4.41 -4.71
CA GLU A 298 -1.80 -3.26 -4.62
C GLU A 298 -3.21 -3.61 -4.11
N GLY A 299 -3.61 -4.87 -4.16
CA GLY A 299 -4.85 -5.39 -3.58
C GLY A 299 -4.58 -6.36 -2.44
N ALA A 300 -5.42 -6.33 -1.39
CA ALA A 300 -5.40 -7.28 -0.30
C ALA A 300 -6.82 -7.56 0.18
N VAL A 301 -7.21 -8.83 0.23
CA VAL A 301 -8.55 -9.26 0.66
C VAL A 301 -8.43 -10.42 1.64
N PRO A 302 -9.07 -10.36 2.82
CA PRO A 302 -9.09 -11.47 3.74
C PRO A 302 -9.87 -12.67 3.17
N GLN A 303 -9.33 -13.89 3.36
CA GLN A 303 -9.95 -15.15 2.97
C GLN A 303 -9.70 -16.21 4.05
N GLY A 304 -10.64 -16.36 4.96
CA GLY A 304 -10.47 -17.22 6.12
C GLY A 304 -9.35 -16.72 7.06
N ASP A 305 -8.34 -17.56 7.28
CA ASP A 305 -7.15 -17.27 8.09
C ASP A 305 -5.99 -16.63 7.30
N ARG A 306 -6.19 -16.39 6.00
CA ARG A 306 -5.20 -15.85 5.07
C ARG A 306 -5.70 -14.59 4.40
N TYR A 307 -4.78 -13.95 3.68
CA TYR A 307 -5.08 -12.88 2.74
C TYR A 307 -4.70 -13.31 1.32
N LEU A 308 -5.55 -12.97 0.35
CA LEU A 308 -5.17 -12.91 -1.05
C LEU A 308 -4.59 -11.54 -1.35
N PHE A 309 -3.38 -11.53 -1.90
CA PHE A 309 -2.67 -10.33 -2.34
C PHE A 309 -2.60 -10.29 -3.85
N TYR A 310 -3.15 -9.23 -4.43
CA TYR A 310 -3.17 -9.05 -5.87
C TYR A 310 -2.08 -8.07 -6.29
N TYR A 311 -1.38 -8.39 -7.36
CA TYR A 311 -0.19 -7.63 -7.76
C TYR A 311 -0.07 -7.47 -9.27
N GLY A 312 0.61 -6.40 -9.69
CA GLY A 312 1.11 -6.20 -11.05
C GLY A 312 2.41 -6.96 -11.27
N GLY A 313 2.51 -7.68 -12.37
CA GLY A 313 3.72 -8.35 -12.83
C GLY A 313 4.26 -7.68 -14.08
N ALA A 314 5.51 -7.20 -14.04
CA ALA A 314 6.23 -6.55 -15.15
C ALA A 314 5.45 -5.44 -15.85
N ASP A 315 4.55 -4.72 -15.13
CA ASP A 315 3.62 -3.70 -15.63
C ASP A 315 2.78 -4.18 -16.83
N LYS A 316 2.43 -5.45 -16.82
CA LYS A 316 1.72 -6.06 -17.95
C LYS A 316 0.64 -7.04 -17.55
N TYR A 317 0.78 -7.68 -16.41
CA TYR A 317 -0.08 -8.78 -15.98
C TYR A 317 -0.58 -8.58 -14.56
N VAL A 318 -1.72 -9.18 -14.21
CA VAL A 318 -2.18 -9.32 -12.83
C VAL A 318 -1.88 -10.72 -12.33
N GLY A 319 -1.25 -10.81 -11.17
CA GLY A 319 -1.06 -12.04 -10.41
C GLY A 319 -1.79 -12.03 -9.09
N VAL A 320 -1.84 -13.19 -8.43
CA VAL A 320 -2.37 -13.36 -7.08
C VAL A 320 -1.43 -14.23 -6.25
N ALA A 321 -1.15 -13.76 -5.03
CA ALA A 321 -0.41 -14.51 -4.00
C ALA A 321 -1.30 -14.64 -2.76
N GLN A 322 -0.90 -15.53 -1.85
CA GLN A 322 -1.53 -15.65 -0.54
C GLN A 322 -0.49 -15.63 0.57
N ALA A 323 -0.87 -15.12 1.73
CA ALA A 323 -0.03 -15.14 2.93
C ALA A 323 -0.90 -15.12 4.19
N GLU A 324 -0.33 -15.56 5.30
CA GLU A 324 -0.91 -15.41 6.63
C GLU A 324 -0.51 -14.06 7.21
N VAL A 325 -1.46 -13.37 7.86
CA VAL A 325 -1.20 -12.11 8.59
C VAL A 325 -1.60 -12.33 10.04
N SER A 326 -0.61 -12.53 10.89
CA SER A 326 -0.84 -12.79 12.32
C SER A 326 -1.51 -11.61 13.00
N GLY A 327 -2.51 -11.90 13.85
CA GLY A 327 -3.19 -10.87 14.65
C GLY A 327 -4.06 -9.89 13.87
N ALA A 328 -4.36 -10.18 12.59
CA ALA A 328 -5.28 -9.36 11.82
C ALA A 328 -6.63 -9.25 12.51
N THR A 329 -7.09 -8.03 12.73
CA THR A 329 -8.45 -7.78 13.25
C THR A 329 -9.40 -7.76 12.08
N ALA A 330 -10.48 -8.54 12.13
CA ALA A 330 -11.50 -8.52 11.10
C ALA A 330 -11.96 -7.06 10.88
N SER A 331 -11.93 -6.60 9.64
CA SER A 331 -12.59 -5.35 9.30
C SER A 331 -14.06 -5.50 9.68
N THR A 332 -14.56 -4.63 10.57
CA THR A 332 -15.96 -4.62 11.00
C THR A 332 -16.86 -4.05 9.89
N ALA A 333 -16.76 -4.60 8.68
CA ALA A 333 -17.81 -4.38 7.69
C ALA A 333 -19.00 -5.25 8.09
N PRO A 334 -20.20 -4.69 8.33
CA PRO A 334 -21.38 -5.50 8.61
C PRO A 334 -21.68 -6.33 7.35
N HIS A 335 -21.52 -7.65 7.48
CA HIS A 335 -22.14 -8.58 6.58
C HIS A 335 -23.67 -8.48 6.80
N LYS A 336 -24.37 -7.73 5.95
CA LYS A 336 -25.82 -7.83 5.77
C LYS A 336 -26.16 -8.11 4.31
#